data_9463408f426859094a8f92e6952344dc
#
_entry.id   9463408f426859094a8f92e6952344dc
#
_cell.length_a   1.000
_cell.length_b   1.000
_cell.length_c   1.000
_cell.angle_alpha   90.00
_cell.angle_beta   90.00
_cell.angle_gamma   90.00
#
_symmetry.space_group_name_H-M   'P 1'
#
loop_
_entity.id
_entity.type
_entity.pdbx_description
1 polymer ?
#
loop_
_entity_poly.entity_id
_entity_poly.type
_entity_poly.pdbx_seq_one_letter_code
_entity_poly.pdbx_strand_id
1 'polypeptide(L)'
;MTKVSNLSSRFWSTDTNLSAILIFLFLVIFLFYPLYDIPVFRFITKLIFLLILVSGCTRILGRRSLGIGILLLVAVYILLNGGEVLTESTSISFWNCIINFFCCSLLAVIITVQVFKEGRVTINHIQSAVAIYLLLGLMWGFLYQAIALKDAGAFMRASSAVADSVHVFKKDLIYFSFTTLTTVGYGDIAPVHPGARMLAVLEAIVGQLFPAILITWLVSMQILHRRAEKG
;
A
#
# COMPACT_ATOMS: atom_id res chain seq x y z
N MET A 1 -6.08 23.84 -36.42
CA MET A 1 -5.33 23.73 -35.14
C MET A 1 -6.15 23.13 -33.99
N THR A 2 -7.00 22.14 -34.23
CA THR A 2 -7.97 21.59 -33.22
C THR A 2 -7.86 20.10 -32.95
N LYS A 3 -6.77 19.45 -33.37
CA LYS A 3 -6.61 17.97 -33.22
C LYS A 3 -5.60 17.54 -32.15
N VAL A 4 -4.83 18.45 -31.58
CA VAL A 4 -3.78 18.15 -30.57
C VAL A 4 -4.33 18.23 -29.14
N SER A 5 -5.37 19.03 -28.87
CA SER A 5 -5.97 19.20 -27.55
C SER A 5 -6.80 17.97 -27.10
N ASN A 6 -7.25 17.14 -28.01
CA ASN A 6 -8.05 15.94 -27.68
C ASN A 6 -7.23 14.69 -27.32
N LEU A 7 -5.93 14.68 -27.59
CA LEU A 7 -5.06 13.55 -27.22
C LEU A 7 -4.62 13.64 -25.73
N SER A 8 -4.41 14.84 -25.21
CA SER A 8 -4.02 15.01 -23.80
C SER A 8 -5.16 14.71 -22.83
N SER A 9 -6.42 15.00 -23.20
CA SER A 9 -7.59 14.69 -22.36
C SER A 9 -7.94 13.19 -22.34
N ARG A 10 -7.55 12.43 -23.36
CA ARG A 10 -7.76 10.98 -23.46
C ARG A 10 -6.69 10.18 -22.68
N PHE A 11 -5.50 10.72 -22.48
CA PHE A 11 -4.43 10.09 -21.70
C PHE A 11 -4.66 10.17 -20.17
N TRP A 12 -5.57 11.03 -19.72
CA TRP A 12 -5.94 11.20 -18.32
C TRP A 12 -7.33 10.61 -18.01
N SER A 13 -7.77 9.61 -18.76
CA SER A 13 -9.00 8.89 -18.38
C SER A 13 -8.76 8.16 -17.05
N THR A 14 -9.77 8.13 -16.20
CA THR A 14 -9.75 7.51 -14.86
C THR A 14 -9.20 6.09 -14.90
N ASP A 15 -9.40 5.40 -16.00
CA ASP A 15 -9.08 4.00 -16.24
C ASP A 15 -7.57 3.73 -16.37
N THR A 16 -6.85 4.55 -17.12
CA THR A 16 -5.40 4.39 -17.32
C THR A 16 -4.59 4.60 -16.04
N ASN A 17 -5.03 5.48 -15.16
CA ASN A 17 -4.30 5.78 -13.93
C ASN A 17 -4.44 4.69 -12.87
N LEU A 18 -5.59 4.03 -12.73
CA LEU A 18 -5.78 2.92 -11.79
C LEU A 18 -4.96 1.69 -12.20
N SER A 19 -4.98 1.36 -13.49
CA SER A 19 -4.16 0.28 -14.04
C SER A 19 -2.66 0.55 -13.83
N ALA A 20 -2.22 1.80 -14.03
CA ALA A 20 -0.84 2.20 -13.79
C ALA A 20 -0.45 2.07 -12.30
N ILE A 21 -1.30 2.53 -11.38
CA ILE A 21 -1.08 2.39 -9.93
C ILE A 21 -0.94 0.91 -9.56
N LEU A 22 -1.81 0.05 -10.09
CA LEU A 22 -1.78 -1.38 -9.83
C LEU A 22 -0.46 -2.01 -10.34
N ILE A 23 -0.07 -1.72 -11.58
CA ILE A 23 1.18 -2.21 -12.16
C ILE A 23 2.38 -1.75 -11.32
N PHE A 24 2.42 -0.47 -10.92
CA PHE A 24 3.49 0.05 -10.08
C PHE A 24 3.53 -0.58 -8.69
N LEU A 25 2.37 -0.87 -8.08
CA LEU A 25 2.31 -1.60 -6.81
C LEU A 25 2.86 -3.03 -6.95
N PHE A 26 2.48 -3.75 -8.01
CA PHE A 26 3.05 -5.06 -8.30
C PHE A 26 4.56 -5.01 -8.48
N LEU A 27 5.07 -4.07 -9.27
CA LEU A 27 6.51 -3.90 -9.47
C LEU A 27 7.24 -3.60 -8.16
N VAL A 28 6.68 -2.72 -7.32
CA VAL A 28 7.27 -2.39 -6.02
C VAL A 28 7.33 -3.63 -5.13
N ILE A 29 6.22 -4.35 -4.97
CA ILE A 29 6.12 -5.45 -4.02
C ILE A 29 6.92 -6.68 -4.50
N PHE A 30 6.77 -7.09 -5.75
CA PHE A 30 7.28 -8.37 -6.23
C PHE A 30 8.65 -8.28 -6.90
N LEU A 31 9.02 -7.13 -7.48
CA LEU A 31 10.28 -6.98 -8.20
C LEU A 31 11.30 -6.14 -7.42
N PHE A 32 10.92 -4.96 -6.94
CA PHE A 32 11.88 -4.05 -6.32
C PHE A 32 12.08 -4.30 -4.82
N TYR A 33 11.06 -4.75 -4.11
CA TYR A 33 11.17 -4.99 -2.67
C TYR A 33 12.15 -6.12 -2.31
N PRO A 34 12.18 -7.26 -3.00
CA PRO A 34 13.22 -8.29 -2.78
C PRO A 34 14.65 -7.80 -3.02
N LEU A 35 14.82 -6.80 -3.91
CA LEU A 35 16.12 -6.20 -4.27
C LEU A 35 16.43 -4.92 -3.46
N TYR A 36 15.67 -4.65 -2.39
CA TYR A 36 15.77 -3.42 -1.60
C TYR A 36 17.15 -3.19 -0.95
N ASP A 37 17.96 -4.24 -0.79
CA ASP A 37 19.33 -4.14 -0.26
C ASP A 37 20.26 -3.37 -1.21
N ILE A 38 19.95 -3.36 -2.51
CA ILE A 38 20.72 -2.63 -3.51
C ILE A 38 20.28 -1.16 -3.49
N PRO A 39 21.21 -0.18 -3.28
CA PRO A 39 20.85 1.24 -3.11
C PRO A 39 20.01 1.82 -4.25
N VAL A 40 20.27 1.39 -5.49
CA VAL A 40 19.53 1.84 -6.67
C VAL A 40 18.05 1.42 -6.60
N PHE A 41 17.79 0.15 -6.26
CA PHE A 41 16.41 -0.35 -6.14
C PHE A 41 15.67 0.26 -4.96
N ARG A 42 16.37 0.54 -3.85
CA ARG A 42 15.83 1.29 -2.71
C ARG A 42 15.36 2.69 -3.14
N PHE A 43 16.18 3.41 -3.90
CA PHE A 43 15.84 4.72 -4.43
C PHE A 43 14.64 4.66 -5.40
N ILE A 44 14.65 3.70 -6.34
CA ILE A 44 13.56 3.49 -7.30
C ILE A 44 12.24 3.18 -6.57
N THR A 45 12.25 2.29 -5.57
CA THR A 45 11.07 1.96 -4.77
C THR A 45 10.48 3.19 -4.09
N LYS A 46 11.31 4.01 -3.46
CA LYS A 46 10.88 5.26 -2.81
C LYS A 46 10.32 6.27 -3.82
N LEU A 47 10.93 6.38 -4.99
CA LEU A 47 10.47 7.26 -6.06
C LEU A 47 9.12 6.82 -6.62
N ILE A 48 8.94 5.53 -6.88
CA ILE A 48 7.67 4.98 -7.38
C ILE A 48 6.57 5.19 -6.34
N PHE A 49 6.85 4.94 -5.05
CA PHE A 49 5.89 5.16 -3.98
C PHE A 49 5.47 6.64 -3.89
N LEU A 50 6.42 7.56 -4.03
CA LEU A 50 6.15 8.99 -4.10
C LEU A 50 5.26 9.34 -5.30
N LEU A 51 5.53 8.78 -6.48
CA LEU A 51 4.72 9.01 -7.70
C LEU A 51 3.29 8.49 -7.53
N ILE A 52 3.11 7.31 -6.92
CA ILE A 52 1.80 6.75 -6.60
C ILE A 52 1.05 7.70 -5.66
N LEU A 53 1.72 8.20 -4.62
CA LEU A 53 1.14 9.10 -3.62
C LEU A 53 0.71 10.43 -4.27
N VAL A 54 1.57 11.03 -5.07
CA VAL A 54 1.26 12.28 -5.80
C VAL A 54 0.11 12.04 -6.78
N SER A 55 0.13 10.94 -7.55
CA SER A 55 -0.94 10.60 -8.50
C SER A 55 -2.30 10.39 -7.81
N GLY A 56 -2.32 9.69 -6.66
CA GLY A 56 -3.53 9.51 -5.86
C GLY A 56 -4.08 10.82 -5.30
N CYS A 57 -3.18 11.69 -4.86
CA CYS A 57 -3.51 12.97 -4.23
C CYS A 57 -3.96 14.05 -5.22
N THR A 58 -3.46 14.07 -6.46
CA THR A 58 -3.85 15.09 -7.48
C THR A 58 -5.34 15.08 -7.78
N ARG A 59 -6.03 13.97 -7.57
CA ARG A 59 -7.49 13.85 -7.74
C ARG A 59 -8.32 14.58 -6.68
N ILE A 60 -7.74 14.85 -5.51
CA ILE A 60 -8.41 15.54 -4.39
C ILE A 60 -8.14 17.05 -4.45
N LEU A 61 -7.17 17.49 -5.24
CA LEU A 61 -6.69 18.89 -5.29
C LEU A 61 -7.74 19.93 -5.69
N GLY A 62 -8.96 19.53 -6.06
CA GLY A 62 -10.07 20.45 -6.30
C GLY A 62 -10.48 21.34 -5.11
N ARG A 63 -10.01 21.00 -3.89
CA ARG A 63 -10.17 21.82 -2.68
C ARG A 63 -8.81 22.34 -2.20
N ARG A 64 -8.58 23.63 -2.27
CA ARG A 64 -7.32 24.29 -1.87
C ARG A 64 -6.78 23.91 -0.49
N SER A 65 -7.65 23.70 0.50
CA SER A 65 -7.24 23.30 1.87
C SER A 65 -6.64 21.89 1.96
N LEU A 66 -7.15 20.96 1.15
CA LEU A 66 -6.61 19.59 1.08
C LEU A 66 -5.28 19.55 0.32
N GLY A 67 -5.09 20.40 -0.68
CA GLY A 67 -3.84 20.50 -1.45
C GLY A 67 -2.63 20.86 -0.57
N ILE A 68 -2.79 21.77 0.39
CA ILE A 68 -1.73 22.15 1.33
C ILE A 68 -1.33 20.97 2.23
N GLY A 69 -2.30 20.23 2.76
CA GLY A 69 -2.04 19.04 3.58
C GLY A 69 -1.26 17.96 2.82
N ILE A 70 -1.59 17.76 1.54
CA ILE A 70 -0.89 16.80 0.66
C ILE A 70 0.54 17.26 0.38
N LEU A 71 0.76 18.54 0.09
CA LEU A 71 2.09 19.10 -0.13
C LEU A 71 2.96 18.94 1.13
N LEU A 72 2.42 19.19 2.32
CA LEU A 72 3.13 18.96 3.58
C LEU A 72 3.48 17.48 3.77
N LEU A 73 2.55 16.56 3.49
CA LEU A 73 2.78 15.13 3.60
C LEU A 73 3.88 14.65 2.63
N VAL A 74 3.88 15.13 1.39
CA VAL A 74 4.93 14.86 0.39
C VAL A 74 6.28 15.43 0.85
N ALA A 75 6.31 16.64 1.38
CA ALA A 75 7.52 17.26 1.89
C ALA A 75 8.11 16.46 3.07
N VAL A 76 7.27 16.06 4.04
CA VAL A 76 7.69 15.22 5.17
C VAL A 76 8.18 13.85 4.67
N TYR A 77 7.50 13.25 3.70
CA TYR A 77 7.93 11.99 3.07
C TYR A 77 9.34 12.11 2.47
N ILE A 78 9.61 13.18 1.70
CA ILE A 78 10.92 13.41 1.07
C ILE A 78 12.00 13.65 2.13
N LEU A 79 11.71 14.45 3.15
CA LEU A 79 12.65 14.74 4.25
C LEU A 79 13.04 13.50 5.04
N LEU A 80 12.09 12.67 5.44
CA LEU A 80 12.35 11.45 6.20
C LEU A 80 13.12 10.42 5.38
N ASN A 81 12.73 10.23 4.11
CA ASN A 81 13.42 9.29 3.22
C ASN A 81 14.83 9.75 2.84
N GLY A 82 15.05 11.05 2.67
CA GLY A 82 16.37 11.65 2.48
C GLY A 82 17.24 11.53 3.73
N GLY A 83 16.67 11.80 4.90
CA GLY A 83 17.35 11.67 6.19
C GLY A 83 17.78 10.23 6.51
N GLU A 84 16.96 9.23 6.17
CA GLU A 84 17.31 7.81 6.37
C GLU A 84 18.54 7.39 5.53
N VAL A 85 18.68 7.93 4.32
CA VAL A 85 19.84 7.64 3.45
C VAL A 85 21.13 8.26 4.01
N LEU A 86 21.02 9.42 4.67
CA LEU A 86 22.17 10.17 5.13
C LEU A 86 22.65 9.76 6.53
N THR A 87 21.77 9.30 7.43
CA THR A 87 22.10 9.17 8.87
C THR A 87 21.97 7.76 9.42
N GLU A 88 21.37 6.79 8.70
CA GLU A 88 21.08 5.42 9.16
C GLU A 88 20.45 5.34 10.58
N SER A 89 19.79 6.41 11.02
CA SER A 89 19.24 6.53 12.37
C SER A 89 17.98 5.67 12.54
N THR A 90 17.94 4.85 13.58
CA THR A 90 16.79 4.03 13.95
C THR A 90 15.53 4.88 14.18
N SER A 91 15.67 6.08 14.78
CA SER A 91 14.56 6.99 15.00
C SER A 91 13.96 7.51 13.69
N ILE A 92 14.80 7.87 12.72
CA ILE A 92 14.32 8.31 11.39
C ILE A 92 13.64 7.16 10.67
N SER A 93 14.21 5.96 10.73
CA SER A 93 13.62 4.74 10.16
C SER A 93 12.24 4.43 10.76
N PHE A 94 12.08 4.61 12.08
CA PHE A 94 10.79 4.43 12.75
C PHE A 94 9.73 5.42 12.22
N TRP A 95 10.05 6.71 12.18
CA TRP A 95 9.13 7.73 11.65
C TRP A 95 8.84 7.53 10.17
N ASN A 96 9.81 7.02 9.41
CA ASN A 96 9.61 6.65 8.01
C ASN A 96 8.59 5.51 7.85
N CYS A 97 8.63 4.47 8.69
CA CYS A 97 7.61 3.43 8.71
C CYS A 97 6.22 3.99 9.04
N ILE A 98 6.12 4.90 10.03
CA ILE A 98 4.85 5.52 10.42
C ILE A 98 4.28 6.38 9.28
N ILE A 99 5.08 7.19 8.60
CA ILE A 99 4.60 8.00 7.48
C ILE A 99 4.16 7.13 6.31
N ASN A 100 4.90 6.04 5.99
CA ASN A 100 4.51 5.09 4.95
C ASN A 100 3.18 4.39 5.29
N PHE A 101 2.96 4.01 6.55
CA PHE A 101 1.68 3.47 7.03
C PHE A 101 0.53 4.44 6.74
N PHE A 102 0.67 5.72 7.12
CA PHE A 102 -0.36 6.73 6.87
C PHE A 102 -0.55 7.03 5.38
N CYS A 103 0.52 7.01 4.57
CA CYS A 103 0.44 7.18 3.13
C CYS A 103 -0.35 6.04 2.47
N CYS A 104 -0.06 4.78 2.83
CA CYS A 104 -0.81 3.63 2.34
C CYS A 104 -2.29 3.70 2.75
N SER A 105 -2.56 4.04 4.02
CA SER A 105 -3.93 4.19 4.54
C SER A 105 -4.70 5.27 3.78
N LEU A 106 -4.07 6.43 3.56
CA LEU A 106 -4.68 7.53 2.82
C LEU A 106 -4.99 7.13 1.38
N LEU A 107 -4.05 6.49 0.68
CA LEU A 107 -4.26 6.01 -0.68
C LEU A 107 -5.39 4.97 -0.75
N ALA A 108 -5.44 4.02 0.19
CA ALA A 108 -6.50 3.03 0.26
C ALA A 108 -7.87 3.69 0.45
N VAL A 109 -7.99 4.68 1.35
CA VAL A 109 -9.22 5.45 1.55
C VAL A 109 -9.61 6.23 0.30
N ILE A 110 -8.66 6.89 -0.37
CA ILE A 110 -8.92 7.65 -1.60
C ILE A 110 -9.48 6.73 -2.68
N ILE A 111 -8.84 5.59 -2.93
CA ILE A 111 -9.28 4.62 -3.95
C ILE A 111 -10.66 4.07 -3.58
N THR A 112 -10.89 3.73 -2.31
CA THR A 112 -12.19 3.23 -1.82
C THR A 112 -13.28 4.25 -2.08
N VAL A 113 -13.10 5.51 -1.68
CA VAL A 113 -14.12 6.57 -1.89
C VAL A 113 -14.41 6.79 -3.37
N GLN A 114 -13.41 6.68 -4.25
CA GLN A 114 -13.62 6.81 -5.69
C GLN A 114 -14.44 5.66 -6.27
N VAL A 115 -14.13 4.42 -5.87
CA VAL A 115 -14.85 3.22 -6.31
C VAL A 115 -16.32 3.26 -5.94
N PHE A 116 -16.64 3.67 -4.71
CA PHE A 116 -18.04 3.72 -4.26
C PHE A 116 -18.87 4.88 -4.86
N LYS A 117 -18.24 5.83 -5.56
CA LYS A 117 -18.97 6.92 -6.24
C LYS A 117 -19.52 6.52 -7.62
N GLU A 118 -18.95 5.50 -8.25
CA GLU A 118 -19.35 5.07 -9.58
C GLU A 118 -20.50 4.04 -9.46
N GLY A 119 -21.64 4.34 -10.08
CA GLY A 119 -22.87 3.54 -9.95
C GLY A 119 -22.88 2.24 -10.78
N ARG A 120 -21.86 1.96 -11.61
CA ARG A 120 -21.77 0.75 -12.44
C ARG A 120 -20.52 -0.05 -12.12
N VAL A 121 -20.67 -1.38 -11.98
CA VAL A 121 -19.52 -2.28 -11.82
C VAL A 121 -18.74 -2.34 -13.13
N THR A 122 -17.49 -1.88 -13.09
CA THR A 122 -16.55 -1.87 -14.20
C THR A 122 -15.29 -2.65 -13.83
N ILE A 123 -14.43 -2.93 -14.79
CA ILE A 123 -13.11 -3.54 -14.57
C ILE A 123 -12.29 -2.73 -13.56
N ASN A 124 -12.51 -1.41 -13.50
CA ASN A 124 -11.84 -0.49 -12.58
C ASN A 124 -12.15 -0.79 -11.11
N HIS A 125 -13.35 -1.26 -10.79
CA HIS A 125 -13.71 -1.67 -9.43
C HIS A 125 -12.87 -2.88 -8.98
N ILE A 126 -12.65 -3.83 -9.88
CA ILE A 126 -11.81 -5.01 -9.60
C ILE A 126 -10.36 -4.60 -9.42
N GLN A 127 -9.83 -3.76 -10.32
CA GLN A 127 -8.46 -3.25 -10.23
C GLN A 127 -8.23 -2.45 -8.95
N SER A 128 -9.17 -1.59 -8.58
CA SER A 128 -9.13 -0.82 -7.34
C SER A 128 -9.13 -1.70 -6.11
N ALA A 129 -9.94 -2.74 -6.11
CA ALA A 129 -10.00 -3.70 -5.02
C ALA A 129 -8.67 -4.44 -4.83
N VAL A 130 -8.05 -4.89 -5.92
CA VAL A 130 -6.72 -5.50 -5.87
C VAL A 130 -5.68 -4.49 -5.37
N ALA A 131 -5.74 -3.24 -5.83
CA ALA A 131 -4.83 -2.19 -5.36
C ALA A 131 -4.99 -1.90 -3.85
N ILE A 132 -6.23 -1.84 -3.35
CA ILE A 132 -6.51 -1.69 -1.92
C ILE A 132 -5.95 -2.86 -1.13
N TYR A 133 -6.12 -4.09 -1.60
CA TYR A 133 -5.61 -5.29 -0.94
C TYR A 133 -4.08 -5.29 -0.83
N LEU A 134 -3.38 -4.89 -1.91
CA LEU A 134 -1.93 -4.73 -1.90
C LEU A 134 -1.47 -3.60 -0.95
N LEU A 135 -2.20 -2.48 -0.92
CA LEU A 135 -1.93 -1.38 0.02
C LEU A 135 -2.13 -1.80 1.48
N LEU A 136 -3.14 -2.64 1.77
CA LEU A 136 -3.33 -3.22 3.10
C LEU A 136 -2.11 -4.04 3.53
N GLY A 137 -1.59 -4.93 2.68
CA GLY A 137 -0.38 -5.70 2.99
C GLY A 137 0.84 -4.80 3.24
N LEU A 138 1.05 -3.77 2.43
CA LEU A 138 2.13 -2.81 2.68
C LEU A 138 1.94 -2.04 4.00
N MET A 139 0.71 -1.61 4.28
CA MET A 139 0.36 -0.88 5.51
C MET A 139 0.69 -1.69 6.75
N TRP A 140 0.24 -2.95 6.84
CA TRP A 140 0.55 -3.84 7.95
C TRP A 140 2.05 -4.13 8.05
N GLY A 141 2.72 -4.37 6.91
CA GLY A 141 4.16 -4.58 6.87
C GLY A 141 4.95 -3.40 7.44
N PHE A 142 4.60 -2.15 7.12
CA PHE A 142 5.23 -0.97 7.71
C PHE A 142 4.96 -0.84 9.21
N LEU A 143 3.77 -1.24 9.67
CA LEU A 143 3.45 -1.26 11.09
C LEU A 143 4.32 -2.28 11.86
N TYR A 144 4.50 -3.48 11.30
CA TYR A 144 5.40 -4.49 11.88
C TYR A 144 6.86 -4.03 11.89
N GLN A 145 7.31 -3.38 10.83
CA GLN A 145 8.65 -2.77 10.81
C GLN A 145 8.84 -1.72 11.92
N ALA A 146 7.83 -0.89 12.17
CA ALA A 146 7.87 0.09 13.25
C ALA A 146 7.96 -0.59 14.63
N ILE A 147 7.23 -1.70 14.85
CA ILE A 147 7.30 -2.47 16.08
C ILE A 147 8.70 -3.09 16.24
N ALA A 148 9.23 -3.75 15.21
CA ALA A 148 10.55 -4.38 15.23
C ALA A 148 11.70 -3.39 15.46
N LEU A 149 11.56 -2.14 15.01
CA LEU A 149 12.53 -1.07 15.27
C LEU A 149 12.55 -0.63 16.74
N LYS A 150 11.41 -0.74 17.44
CA LYS A 150 11.33 -0.43 18.89
C LYS A 150 11.71 -1.61 19.76
N ASP A 151 11.38 -2.83 19.35
CA ASP A 151 11.65 -4.06 20.06
C ASP A 151 12.21 -5.10 19.08
N ALA A 152 13.53 -5.27 19.09
CA ALA A 152 14.23 -6.23 18.21
C ALA A 152 13.80 -7.68 18.46
N GLY A 153 13.23 -8.00 19.64
CA GLY A 153 12.69 -9.30 20.00
C GLY A 153 11.21 -9.50 19.63
N ALA A 154 10.55 -8.51 19.01
CA ALA A 154 9.12 -8.57 18.72
C ALA A 154 8.73 -9.68 17.73
N PHE A 155 9.65 -10.10 16.89
CA PHE A 155 9.48 -11.18 15.90
C PHE A 155 10.64 -12.16 15.97
N MET A 156 10.34 -13.44 15.73
CA MET A 156 11.31 -14.53 15.70
C MET A 156 11.28 -15.19 14.33
N ARG A 157 12.47 -15.55 13.81
CA ARG A 157 12.63 -16.34 12.60
C ARG A 157 12.94 -17.79 12.96
N ALA A 158 12.26 -18.76 12.35
CA ALA A 158 12.41 -20.19 12.68
C ALA A 158 13.82 -20.75 12.39
N SER A 159 14.62 -20.12 11.52
CA SER A 159 15.92 -20.64 11.07
C SER A 159 17.13 -19.85 11.56
N SER A 160 16.99 -18.80 12.38
CA SER A 160 18.14 -17.96 12.74
C SER A 160 18.82 -18.43 14.02
N ALA A 161 19.94 -19.12 13.83
CA ALA A 161 20.97 -19.29 14.86
C ALA A 161 21.93 -18.06 14.94
N VAL A 162 21.74 -17.04 14.10
CA VAL A 162 22.62 -15.87 13.99
C VAL A 162 21.76 -14.61 14.07
N ALA A 163 22.16 -13.65 14.92
CA ALA A 163 21.55 -12.33 15.02
C ALA A 163 21.70 -11.57 13.70
N ASP A 164 20.74 -11.71 12.81
CA ASP A 164 20.65 -10.93 11.57
C ASP A 164 20.49 -9.44 11.88
N SER A 165 21.15 -8.59 11.12
CA SER A 165 21.05 -7.14 11.27
C SER A 165 19.59 -6.69 11.10
N VAL A 166 19.17 -5.69 11.87
CA VAL A 166 17.82 -5.11 11.84
C VAL A 166 17.39 -4.70 10.41
N HIS A 167 18.33 -4.37 9.54
CA HIS A 167 18.06 -4.00 8.15
C HIS A 167 17.61 -5.17 7.27
N VAL A 168 18.18 -6.36 7.46
CA VAL A 168 17.79 -7.58 6.70
C VAL A 168 16.37 -7.99 7.10
N PHE A 169 16.02 -7.77 8.36
CA PHE A 169 14.71 -8.15 8.88
C PHE A 169 13.55 -7.26 8.41
N LYS A 170 13.82 -5.99 8.04
CA LYS A 170 12.76 -5.06 7.57
C LYS A 170 11.98 -5.57 6.37
N LYS A 171 12.66 -6.11 5.35
CA LYS A 171 12.00 -6.65 4.14
C LYS A 171 11.17 -7.88 4.43
N ASP A 172 11.62 -8.70 5.37
CA ASP A 172 10.92 -9.94 5.71
C ASP A 172 9.59 -9.66 6.41
N LEU A 173 9.44 -8.51 7.07
CA LEU A 173 8.17 -8.12 7.71
C LEU A 173 7.09 -7.68 6.70
N ILE A 174 7.45 -7.24 5.50
CA ILE A 174 6.47 -7.08 4.41
C ILE A 174 6.02 -8.45 3.90
N TYR A 175 6.97 -9.39 3.70
CA TYR A 175 6.64 -10.76 3.36
C TYR A 175 5.74 -11.40 4.45
N PHE A 176 6.09 -11.27 5.73
CA PHE A 176 5.27 -11.73 6.86
C PHE A 176 3.85 -11.18 6.79
N SER A 177 3.69 -9.88 6.53
CA SER A 177 2.38 -9.26 6.35
C SER A 177 1.60 -9.92 5.22
N PHE A 178 2.16 -10.07 4.03
CA PHE A 178 1.45 -10.69 2.91
C PHE A 178 1.09 -12.16 3.18
N THR A 179 1.94 -12.94 3.83
CA THR A 179 1.62 -14.32 4.19
C THR A 179 0.54 -14.40 5.26
N THR A 180 0.46 -13.42 6.17
CA THR A 180 -0.58 -13.30 7.19
C THR A 180 -1.90 -12.83 6.57
N LEU A 181 -1.88 -11.75 5.77
CA LEU A 181 -3.04 -11.18 5.09
C LEU A 181 -3.73 -12.19 4.18
N THR A 182 -2.94 -13.00 3.45
CA THR A 182 -3.45 -14.06 2.57
C THR A 182 -3.76 -15.36 3.32
N THR A 183 -3.55 -15.40 4.66
CA THR A 183 -3.77 -16.57 5.51
C THR A 183 -2.91 -17.80 5.17
N VAL A 184 -1.80 -17.61 4.43
CA VAL A 184 -0.84 -18.69 4.11
C VAL A 184 -0.05 -19.10 5.34
N GLY A 185 0.53 -18.13 6.08
CA GLY A 185 1.16 -18.34 7.39
C GLY A 185 2.22 -19.45 7.40
N TYR A 186 3.29 -19.35 6.60
CA TYR A 186 4.34 -20.38 6.55
C TYR A 186 5.00 -20.68 7.92
N GLY A 187 4.93 -19.72 8.87
CA GLY A 187 5.48 -19.90 10.21
C GLY A 187 7.01 -19.75 10.30
N ASP A 188 7.66 -19.36 9.23
CA ASP A 188 9.09 -19.05 9.17
C ASP A 188 9.43 -17.74 9.91
N ILE A 189 8.45 -16.83 10.00
CA ILE A 189 8.47 -15.63 10.83
C ILE A 189 7.24 -15.67 11.74
N ALA A 190 7.45 -15.47 13.03
CA ALA A 190 6.36 -15.46 14.01
C ALA A 190 6.46 -14.25 14.95
N PRO A 191 5.32 -13.56 15.25
CA PRO A 191 5.31 -12.48 16.22
C PRO A 191 5.42 -13.06 17.64
N VAL A 192 6.33 -12.50 18.46
CA VAL A 192 6.55 -12.86 19.85
C VAL A 192 5.91 -11.85 20.79
N HIS A 193 6.06 -10.56 20.46
CA HIS A 193 5.47 -9.47 21.23
C HIS A 193 3.95 -9.55 21.26
N PRO A 194 3.27 -9.45 22.41
CA PRO A 194 1.81 -9.62 22.52
C PRO A 194 1.02 -8.72 21.58
N GLY A 195 1.42 -7.45 21.46
CA GLY A 195 0.78 -6.49 20.54
C GLY A 195 0.93 -6.91 19.07
N ALA A 196 2.10 -7.39 18.64
CA ALA A 196 2.33 -7.86 17.29
C ALA A 196 1.49 -9.11 16.97
N ARG A 197 1.30 -10.02 17.95
CA ARG A 197 0.43 -11.18 17.83
C ARG A 197 -1.03 -10.79 17.57
N MET A 198 -1.56 -9.85 18.35
CA MET A 198 -2.95 -9.39 18.19
C MET A 198 -3.16 -8.66 16.88
N LEU A 199 -2.17 -7.86 16.44
CA LEU A 199 -2.20 -7.22 15.13
C LEU A 199 -2.18 -8.24 13.99
N ALA A 200 -1.38 -9.30 14.09
CA ALA A 200 -1.36 -10.37 13.08
C ALA A 200 -2.70 -11.11 12.97
N VAL A 201 -3.36 -11.36 14.11
CA VAL A 201 -4.72 -11.94 14.11
C VAL A 201 -5.72 -10.98 13.43
N LEU A 202 -5.65 -9.69 13.76
CA LEU A 202 -6.53 -8.67 13.15
C LEU A 202 -6.28 -8.58 11.64
N GLU A 203 -5.01 -8.59 11.20
CA GLU A 203 -4.64 -8.60 9.79
C GLU A 203 -5.22 -9.82 9.06
N ALA A 204 -5.08 -11.03 9.63
CA ALA A 204 -5.62 -12.25 9.05
C ALA A 204 -7.15 -12.19 8.90
N ILE A 205 -7.86 -11.66 9.91
CA ILE A 205 -9.31 -11.44 9.84
C ILE A 205 -9.67 -10.47 8.71
N VAL A 206 -9.00 -9.31 8.64
CA VAL A 206 -9.22 -8.32 7.59
C VAL A 206 -8.91 -8.91 6.21
N GLY A 207 -7.80 -9.64 6.09
CA GLY A 207 -7.37 -10.29 4.84
C GLY A 207 -8.37 -11.30 4.31
N GLN A 208 -9.06 -12.02 5.19
CA GLN A 208 -10.08 -13.01 4.81
C GLN A 208 -11.44 -12.37 4.54
N LEU A 209 -11.84 -11.38 5.34
CA LEU A 209 -13.14 -10.71 5.17
C LEU A 209 -13.17 -9.79 3.95
N PHE A 210 -12.06 -9.13 3.62
CA PHE A 210 -12.02 -8.17 2.53
C PHE A 210 -12.43 -8.78 1.17
N PRO A 211 -11.84 -9.89 0.67
CA PRO A 211 -12.28 -10.51 -0.58
C PRO A 211 -13.72 -11.02 -0.52
N ALA A 212 -14.16 -11.59 0.61
CA ALA A 212 -15.50 -12.11 0.77
C ALA A 212 -16.58 -11.02 0.67
N ILE A 213 -16.39 -9.89 1.36
CA ILE A 213 -17.27 -8.73 1.32
C ILE A 213 -17.26 -8.11 -0.09
N LEU A 214 -16.08 -7.97 -0.69
CA LEU A 214 -15.92 -7.40 -2.01
C LEU A 214 -16.67 -8.19 -3.09
N ILE A 215 -16.49 -9.52 -3.12
CA ILE A 215 -17.15 -10.39 -4.09
C ILE A 215 -18.66 -10.29 -3.92
N THR A 216 -19.15 -10.36 -2.68
CA THR A 216 -20.58 -10.24 -2.37
C THR A 216 -21.15 -8.90 -2.84
N TRP A 217 -20.43 -7.81 -2.63
CA TRP A 217 -20.83 -6.47 -3.07
C TRP A 217 -20.87 -6.37 -4.60
N LEU A 218 -19.81 -6.84 -5.30
CA LEU A 218 -19.75 -6.82 -6.77
C LEU A 218 -20.89 -7.61 -7.41
N VAL A 219 -21.19 -8.81 -6.90
CA VAL A 219 -22.28 -9.66 -7.39
C VAL A 219 -23.63 -8.99 -7.15
N SER A 220 -23.85 -8.41 -5.97
CA SER A 220 -25.11 -7.71 -5.64
C SER A 220 -25.36 -6.53 -6.58
N MET A 221 -24.34 -5.73 -6.85
CA MET A 221 -24.42 -4.58 -7.77
C MET A 221 -24.72 -5.04 -9.21
N GLN A 222 -24.14 -6.13 -9.67
CA GLN A 222 -24.38 -6.68 -11.00
C GLN A 222 -25.83 -7.19 -11.15
N ILE A 223 -26.37 -7.82 -10.13
CA ILE A 223 -27.77 -8.30 -10.13
C ILE A 223 -28.74 -7.12 -10.19
N LEU A 224 -28.52 -6.07 -9.41
CA LEU A 224 -29.34 -4.87 -9.42
C LEU A 224 -29.38 -4.19 -10.78
N HIS A 225 -28.22 -4.09 -11.46
CA HIS A 225 -28.12 -3.50 -12.80
C HIS A 225 -28.92 -4.29 -13.84
N ARG A 226 -28.78 -5.63 -13.84
CA ARG A 226 -29.51 -6.48 -14.77
C ARG A 226 -31.03 -6.41 -14.59
N ARG A 227 -31.51 -6.14 -13.35
CA ARG A 227 -32.93 -5.95 -13.08
C ARG A 227 -33.43 -4.60 -13.60
N ALA A 228 -32.62 -3.54 -13.47
CA ALA A 228 -32.98 -2.20 -13.96
C ALA A 228 -33.01 -2.11 -15.50
N GLU A 229 -32.28 -2.99 -16.22
CA GLU A 229 -32.32 -3.06 -17.69
C GLU A 229 -33.52 -3.87 -18.25
N LYS A 230 -34.19 -4.66 -17.41
CA LYS A 230 -35.30 -5.54 -17.83
C LYS A 230 -36.69 -5.00 -17.44
N GLY A 231 -36.78 -3.95 -16.66
CA GLY A 231 -38.02 -3.26 -16.26
C GLY A 231 -38.14 -1.89 -16.89
#